data_0b13ea4d08f542303748ec7f5ccc812a
#
_entry.id   0b13ea4d08f542303748ec7f5ccc812a
#
_cell.length_a   1.000
_cell.length_b   1.000
_cell.length_c   1.000
_cell.angle_alpha   90.00
_cell.angle_beta   90.00
_cell.angle_gamma   90.00
#
_symmetry.space_group_name_H-M   'P 1'
#
loop_
_entity.id
_entity.type
_entity.pdbx_description
1 polymer ?
#
loop_
_entity_poly.entity_id
_entity_poly.type
_entity_poly.pdbx_seq_one_letter_code
_entity_poly.pdbx_strand_id
1 'polypeptide(L)'
;MTGFQKVVKPTLLLNGKACFAQLHDVTLIVSDVPKWTNELVLEYLNGMTKIGGGVSVPASVAVFLGESFDAGQRKLSTEWIEENGFQPAKRITMISDSLLIRGSLTAYSWLTKTEAKAFAMKDHKAMCDWIVRERIATATDVHEALSISFHLLGKKLL
;
A
#
# COMPACT_ATOMS: atom_id res chain seq x y z
N MET A 1 -0.85 14.52 19.10
CA MET A 1 -0.89 13.87 17.78
C MET A 1 -0.87 12.36 17.95
N THR A 2 -1.93 11.73 17.61
CA THR A 2 -2.16 10.33 17.97
C THR A 2 -2.32 9.40 16.76
N GLY A 3 -2.63 9.94 15.57
CA GLY A 3 -2.89 9.13 14.38
C GLY A 3 -1.73 8.25 13.95
N PHE A 4 -0.49 8.73 14.12
CA PHE A 4 0.70 8.01 13.70
C PHE A 4 1.22 7.00 14.74
N GLN A 5 0.57 6.90 15.88
CA GLN A 5 0.91 5.90 16.90
C GLN A 5 -0.04 4.70 16.85
N LYS A 6 -0.94 4.69 15.87
CA LYS A 6 -1.91 3.62 15.72
C LYS A 6 -1.28 2.39 15.07
N VAL A 7 -1.60 1.23 15.60
CA VAL A 7 -1.24 -0.05 14.97
C VAL A 7 -2.51 -0.79 14.64
N VAL A 8 -2.67 -1.14 13.36
CA VAL A 8 -3.73 -2.02 12.88
C VAL A 8 -3.06 -3.28 12.36
N LYS A 9 -3.32 -4.39 13.01
CA LYS A 9 -2.78 -5.70 12.59
C LYS A 9 -3.30 -6.06 11.20
N PRO A 10 -2.55 -6.86 10.42
CA PRO A 10 -3.02 -7.29 9.11
C PRO A 10 -4.43 -7.84 9.17
N THR A 11 -5.33 -7.22 8.40
CA THR A 11 -6.76 -7.49 8.40
C THR A 11 -7.23 -7.68 6.97
N LEU A 12 -7.99 -8.76 6.73
CA LEU A 12 -8.48 -9.08 5.39
C LEU A 12 -9.59 -8.14 4.94
N LEU A 13 -9.54 -7.77 3.66
CA LEU A 13 -10.53 -6.99 2.93
C LEU A 13 -10.93 -7.73 1.66
N LEU A 14 -11.97 -7.26 1.00
CA LEU A 14 -12.39 -7.74 -0.32
C LEU A 14 -12.63 -9.26 -0.33
N ASN A 15 -13.33 -9.77 0.67
CA ASN A 15 -13.58 -11.22 0.82
C ASN A 15 -12.29 -12.06 0.81
N GLY A 16 -11.26 -11.57 1.50
CA GLY A 16 -9.98 -12.28 1.61
C GLY A 16 -9.03 -12.10 0.45
N LYS A 17 -9.31 -11.19 -0.47
CA LYS A 17 -8.43 -10.92 -1.62
C LYS A 17 -7.43 -9.80 -1.39
N ALA A 18 -7.53 -9.10 -0.28
CA ALA A 18 -6.59 -8.06 0.11
C ALA A 18 -6.39 -8.06 1.61
N CYS A 19 -5.30 -7.48 2.05
CA CYS A 19 -4.97 -7.36 3.45
C CYS A 19 -4.41 -5.96 3.71
N PHE A 20 -4.90 -5.30 4.76
CA PHE A 20 -4.47 -3.98 5.17
C PHE A 20 -3.83 -4.05 6.55
N ALA A 21 -2.73 -3.32 6.73
CA ALA A 21 -2.11 -3.11 8.03
C ALA A 21 -1.63 -1.66 8.15
N GLN A 22 -1.55 -1.17 9.37
CA GLN A 22 -0.95 0.12 9.66
C GLN A 22 0.05 -0.03 10.79
N LEU A 23 1.28 0.36 10.56
CA LEU A 23 2.39 0.31 11.50
C LEU A 23 2.74 1.76 11.83
N HIS A 24 2.01 2.37 12.76
CA HIS A 24 2.19 3.77 13.13
C HIS A 24 2.01 4.70 11.91
N ASP A 25 3.09 5.21 11.35
CA ASP A 25 3.10 6.16 10.24
C ASP A 25 3.34 5.52 8.87
N VAL A 26 3.20 4.19 8.77
CA VAL A 26 3.34 3.44 7.52
C VAL A 26 2.11 2.55 7.33
N THR A 27 1.46 2.64 6.17
CA THR A 27 0.41 1.68 5.79
C THR A 27 0.96 0.64 4.84
N LEU A 28 0.43 -0.57 4.94
CA LEU A 28 0.79 -1.69 4.09
C LEU A 28 -0.48 -2.32 3.54
N ILE A 29 -0.52 -2.48 2.22
CA ILE A 29 -1.62 -3.16 1.55
C ILE A 29 -1.05 -4.21 0.64
N VAL A 30 -1.56 -5.43 0.78
CA VAL A 30 -1.21 -6.55 -0.09
C VAL A 30 -2.50 -7.01 -0.74
N SER A 31 -2.54 -7.07 -2.06
CA SER A 31 -3.74 -7.49 -2.79
C SER A 31 -3.43 -8.61 -3.77
N ASP A 32 -4.34 -9.56 -3.86
CA ASP A 32 -4.32 -10.66 -4.83
C ASP A 32 -5.66 -10.66 -5.57
N VAL A 33 -5.88 -9.59 -6.34
CA VAL A 33 -7.10 -9.38 -7.11
C VAL A 33 -6.79 -9.67 -8.58
N PRO A 34 -7.42 -10.70 -9.18
CA PRO A 34 -7.15 -11.06 -10.56
C PRO A 34 -7.53 -9.97 -11.55
N LYS A 35 -8.61 -9.26 -11.29
CA LYS A 35 -9.07 -8.17 -12.14
C LYS A 35 -9.75 -7.11 -11.28
N TRP A 36 -9.22 -5.89 -11.33
CA TRP A 36 -9.84 -4.76 -10.65
C TRP A 36 -10.98 -4.17 -11.48
N THR A 37 -12.09 -3.87 -10.80
CA THR A 37 -13.18 -3.07 -11.34
C THR A 37 -13.24 -1.78 -10.55
N ASN A 38 -13.96 -0.76 -11.06
CA ASN A 38 -14.13 0.48 -10.31
C ASN A 38 -14.83 0.23 -8.97
N GLU A 39 -15.79 -0.68 -8.94
CA GLU A 39 -16.47 -1.05 -7.69
C GLU A 39 -15.52 -1.65 -6.67
N LEU A 40 -14.62 -2.54 -7.10
CA LEU A 40 -13.62 -3.14 -6.21
C LEU A 40 -12.62 -2.10 -5.70
N VAL A 41 -12.23 -1.14 -6.55
CA VAL A 41 -11.35 -0.04 -6.13
C VAL A 41 -12.01 0.78 -5.02
N LEU A 42 -13.28 1.14 -5.19
CA LEU A 42 -14.01 1.90 -4.18
C LEU A 42 -14.23 1.11 -2.90
N GLU A 43 -14.56 -0.18 -3.00
CA GLU A 43 -14.69 -1.06 -1.83
C GLU A 43 -13.38 -1.16 -1.05
N TYR A 44 -12.26 -1.28 -1.76
CA TYR A 44 -10.92 -1.28 -1.17
C TYR A 44 -10.62 0.02 -0.42
N LEU A 45 -10.86 1.17 -1.04
CA LEU A 45 -10.62 2.48 -0.43
C LEU A 45 -11.49 2.71 0.80
N ASN A 46 -12.77 2.37 0.71
CA ASN A 46 -13.69 2.49 1.84
C ASN A 46 -13.33 1.52 2.97
N GLY A 47 -12.97 0.29 2.65
CA GLY A 47 -12.58 -0.72 3.64
C GLY A 47 -11.31 -0.32 4.38
N MET A 48 -10.31 0.15 3.64
CA MET A 48 -9.05 0.62 4.19
C MET A 48 -9.26 1.82 5.14
N THR A 49 -10.09 2.78 4.73
CA THR A 49 -10.41 3.94 5.54
C THR A 49 -11.15 3.56 6.82
N LYS A 50 -12.11 2.64 6.72
CA LYS A 50 -12.88 2.17 7.86
C LYS A 50 -12.00 1.50 8.90
N ILE A 51 -11.04 0.67 8.48
CA ILE A 51 -10.13 -0.04 9.38
C ILE A 51 -9.07 0.91 9.92
N GLY A 52 -8.48 1.74 9.06
CA GLY A 52 -7.44 2.67 9.43
C GLY A 52 -7.93 3.91 10.17
N GLY A 53 -9.25 4.12 10.29
CA GLY A 53 -9.80 5.28 10.97
C GLY A 53 -9.68 6.58 10.20
N GLY A 54 -9.42 6.51 8.91
CA GLY A 54 -9.36 7.68 8.04
C GLY A 54 -8.16 8.60 8.24
N VAL A 55 -7.13 8.13 8.92
CA VAL A 55 -5.93 8.95 9.19
C VAL A 55 -5.00 8.91 7.98
N SER A 56 -4.58 10.09 7.52
CA SER A 56 -3.56 10.21 6.49
C SER A 56 -2.20 9.83 7.08
N VAL A 57 -1.43 9.03 6.36
CA VAL A 57 -0.11 8.58 6.80
C VAL A 57 0.98 9.05 5.84
N PRO A 58 2.21 9.31 6.34
CA PRO A 58 3.29 9.81 5.49
C PRO A 58 3.85 8.80 4.52
N ALA A 59 3.73 7.50 4.78
CA ALA A 59 4.32 6.47 3.92
C ALA A 59 3.36 5.32 3.67
N SER A 60 3.38 4.78 2.46
CA SER A 60 2.48 3.70 2.06
C SER A 60 3.21 2.68 1.19
N VAL A 61 2.94 1.41 1.47
CA VAL A 61 3.44 0.27 0.70
C VAL A 61 2.27 -0.43 0.04
N ALA A 62 2.34 -0.63 -1.27
CA ALA A 62 1.36 -1.41 -2.02
C ALA A 62 2.03 -2.60 -2.68
N VAL A 63 1.51 -3.79 -2.44
CA VAL A 63 1.97 -5.04 -3.04
C VAL A 63 0.84 -5.62 -3.87
N PHE A 64 1.04 -5.72 -5.17
CA PHE A 64 0.07 -6.30 -6.08
C PHE A 64 0.54 -7.69 -6.50
N LEU A 65 -0.10 -8.73 -5.93
CA LEU A 65 0.19 -10.12 -6.29
C LEU A 65 -0.60 -10.55 -7.53
N GLY A 66 -1.75 -9.94 -7.75
CA GLY A 66 -2.55 -10.10 -8.94
C GLY A 66 -2.35 -8.92 -9.89
N GLU A 67 -3.44 -8.37 -10.40
CA GLU A 67 -3.41 -7.20 -11.27
C GLU A 67 -3.23 -5.91 -10.47
N SER A 68 -2.62 -4.89 -11.06
CA SER A 68 -2.54 -3.55 -10.49
C SER A 68 -3.65 -2.66 -11.08
N PHE A 69 -3.82 -1.47 -10.52
CA PHE A 69 -4.79 -0.50 -11.08
C PHE A 69 -4.32 -0.02 -12.46
N ASP A 70 -5.27 0.11 -13.38
CA ASP A 70 -5.03 0.81 -14.64
C ASP A 70 -5.04 2.34 -14.45
N ALA A 71 -4.80 3.09 -15.53
CA ALA A 71 -4.73 4.55 -15.46
C ALA A 71 -6.04 5.18 -14.95
N GLY A 72 -7.19 4.67 -15.39
CA GLY A 72 -8.49 5.16 -14.94
C GLY A 72 -8.73 4.90 -13.47
N GLN A 73 -8.34 3.72 -12.99
CA GLN A 73 -8.48 3.34 -11.59
C GLN A 73 -7.54 4.13 -10.68
N ARG A 74 -6.33 4.44 -11.15
CA ARG A 74 -5.41 5.33 -10.40
C ARG A 74 -6.00 6.72 -10.26
N LYS A 75 -6.61 7.25 -11.33
CA LYS A 75 -7.29 8.53 -11.30
C LYS A 75 -8.47 8.52 -10.33
N LEU A 76 -9.28 7.46 -10.38
CA LEU A 76 -10.40 7.27 -9.45
C LEU A 76 -9.93 7.28 -8.00
N SER A 77 -8.84 6.59 -7.70
CA SER A 77 -8.26 6.56 -6.35
C SER A 77 -7.82 7.94 -5.88
N THR A 78 -7.13 8.69 -6.75
CA THR A 78 -6.65 10.03 -6.43
C THR A 78 -7.82 10.99 -6.16
N GLU A 79 -8.84 10.96 -7.02
CA GLU A 79 -10.05 11.77 -6.84
C GLU A 79 -10.78 11.43 -5.54
N TRP A 80 -10.90 10.16 -5.23
CA TRP A 80 -11.53 9.69 -4.00
C TRP A 80 -10.80 10.19 -2.76
N ILE A 81 -9.46 10.11 -2.77
CA ILE A 81 -8.61 10.59 -1.68
C ILE A 81 -8.85 12.09 -1.44
N GLU A 82 -8.82 12.88 -2.51
CA GLU A 82 -9.04 14.33 -2.43
C GLU A 82 -10.46 14.68 -1.96
N GLU A 83 -11.48 14.03 -2.51
CA GLU A 83 -12.89 14.28 -2.17
C GLU A 83 -13.21 13.94 -0.72
N ASN A 84 -12.49 12.98 -0.15
CA ASN A 84 -12.69 12.58 1.25
C ASN A 84 -11.76 13.31 2.23
N GLY A 85 -11.01 14.30 1.75
CA GLY A 85 -10.18 15.16 2.60
C GLY A 85 -8.91 14.51 3.11
N PHE A 86 -8.46 13.42 2.51
CA PHE A 86 -7.22 12.76 2.90
C PHE A 86 -6.03 13.37 2.18
N GLN A 87 -4.89 13.33 2.82
CA GLN A 87 -3.63 13.73 2.22
C GLN A 87 -2.95 12.49 1.60
N PRO A 88 -2.44 12.59 0.36
CA PRO A 88 -1.64 11.51 -0.21
C PRO A 88 -0.38 11.26 0.62
N ALA A 89 0.10 10.03 0.65
CA ALA A 89 1.36 9.70 1.29
C ALA A 89 2.51 10.45 0.59
N LYS A 90 3.47 10.95 1.37
CA LYS A 90 4.64 11.66 0.82
C LYS A 90 5.69 10.71 0.29
N ARG A 91 5.69 9.48 0.78
CA ARG A 91 6.59 8.42 0.32
C ARG A 91 5.75 7.19 0.02
N ILE A 92 5.89 6.66 -1.18
CA ILE A 92 5.16 5.47 -1.60
C ILE A 92 6.12 4.46 -2.23
N THR A 93 5.82 3.19 -2.08
CA THR A 93 6.51 2.13 -2.78
C THR A 93 5.53 1.08 -3.26
N MET A 94 5.92 0.41 -4.34
CA MET A 94 5.24 -0.77 -4.84
C MET A 94 6.22 -1.91 -4.93
N ILE A 95 5.77 -3.11 -4.59
CA ILE A 95 6.50 -4.33 -4.89
C ILE A 95 5.82 -4.97 -6.08
N SER A 96 6.56 -5.16 -7.16
CA SER A 96 6.09 -5.82 -8.37
C SER A 96 7.27 -6.30 -9.20
N ASP A 97 7.12 -7.47 -9.81
CA ASP A 97 8.11 -7.98 -10.76
C ASP A 97 7.88 -7.45 -12.18
N SER A 98 6.80 -6.68 -12.39
CA SER A 98 6.53 -6.05 -13.68
C SER A 98 7.38 -4.80 -13.88
N LEU A 99 8.17 -4.80 -14.96
CA LEU A 99 8.96 -3.62 -15.34
C LEU A 99 8.07 -2.43 -15.71
N LEU A 100 6.91 -2.70 -16.29
CA LEU A 100 5.96 -1.65 -16.67
C LEU A 100 5.42 -0.93 -15.42
N ILE A 101 5.06 -1.68 -14.39
CA ILE A 101 4.56 -1.10 -13.13
C ILE A 101 5.66 -0.28 -12.47
N ARG A 102 6.89 -0.79 -12.44
CA ARG A 102 8.03 -0.06 -11.85
C ARG A 102 8.31 1.25 -12.59
N GLY A 103 8.24 1.22 -13.94
CA GLY A 103 8.40 2.42 -14.73
C GLY A 103 7.28 3.44 -14.52
N SER A 104 6.04 2.99 -14.39
CA SER A 104 4.90 3.84 -14.11
C SER A 104 5.04 4.59 -12.78
N LEU A 105 5.56 3.92 -11.76
CA LEU A 105 5.77 4.53 -10.45
C LEU A 105 6.86 5.61 -10.52
N THR A 106 7.92 5.38 -11.28
CA THR A 106 8.97 6.37 -11.49
C THR A 106 8.40 7.63 -12.16
N ALA A 107 7.59 7.47 -13.20
CA ALA A 107 6.92 8.59 -13.85
C ALA A 107 5.99 9.34 -12.89
N TYR A 108 5.25 8.61 -12.06
CA TYR A 108 4.38 9.21 -11.04
C TYR A 108 5.17 10.10 -10.07
N SER A 109 6.35 9.66 -9.62
CA SER A 109 7.17 10.43 -8.69
C SER A 109 7.64 11.77 -9.29
N TRP A 110 7.92 11.79 -10.59
CA TRP A 110 8.33 13.04 -11.26
C TRP A 110 7.19 14.04 -11.39
N LEU A 111 5.95 13.53 -11.56
CA LEU A 111 4.79 14.39 -11.78
C LEU A 111 4.19 14.94 -10.48
N THR A 112 4.32 14.22 -9.37
CA THR A 112 3.58 14.52 -8.14
C THR A 112 4.46 15.03 -7.00
N LYS A 113 5.76 15.09 -7.18
CA LYS A 113 6.73 15.40 -6.12
C LYS A 113 6.67 14.42 -4.94
N THR A 114 6.02 13.27 -5.14
CA THR A 114 5.98 12.20 -4.15
C THR A 114 7.27 11.39 -4.27
N GLU A 115 7.89 11.08 -3.15
CA GLU A 115 9.04 10.19 -3.13
C GLU A 115 8.51 8.77 -3.40
N ALA A 116 8.87 8.20 -4.54
CA ALA A 116 8.36 6.91 -4.98
C ALA A 116 9.49 6.02 -5.48
N LYS A 117 9.47 4.76 -5.06
CA LYS A 117 10.44 3.77 -5.51
C LYS A 117 9.76 2.41 -5.59
N ALA A 118 10.05 1.67 -6.65
CA ALA A 118 9.53 0.33 -6.84
C ALA A 118 10.62 -0.71 -6.57
N PHE A 119 10.21 -1.85 -6.04
CA PHE A 119 11.12 -2.96 -5.74
C PHE A 119 10.59 -4.23 -6.39
N ALA A 120 11.50 -5.11 -6.81
CA ALA A 120 11.13 -6.46 -7.18
C ALA A 120 10.75 -7.26 -5.92
N MET A 121 9.98 -8.33 -6.09
CA MET A 121 9.53 -9.15 -4.96
C MET A 121 10.71 -9.70 -4.15
N LYS A 122 11.80 -10.09 -4.81
CA LYS A 122 13.01 -10.61 -4.15
C LYS A 122 13.69 -9.57 -3.26
N ASP A 123 13.43 -8.28 -3.48
CA ASP A 123 14.07 -7.17 -2.77
C ASP A 123 13.18 -6.59 -1.66
N HIS A 124 12.20 -7.36 -1.18
CA HIS A 124 11.25 -6.88 -0.16
C HIS A 124 11.92 -6.42 1.14
N LYS A 125 13.07 -6.99 1.50
CA LYS A 125 13.80 -6.54 2.70
C LYS A 125 14.39 -5.15 2.50
N ALA A 126 14.96 -4.89 1.33
CA ALA A 126 15.47 -3.56 0.99
C ALA A 126 14.32 -2.53 0.97
N MET A 127 13.14 -2.94 0.52
CA MET A 127 11.95 -2.11 0.55
C MET A 127 11.58 -1.73 1.99
N CYS A 128 11.59 -2.69 2.90
CA CYS A 128 11.27 -2.42 4.30
C CYS A 128 12.22 -1.38 4.90
N ASP A 129 13.51 -1.49 4.62
CA ASP A 129 14.50 -0.52 5.09
C ASP A 129 14.28 0.87 4.48
N TRP A 130 13.90 0.93 3.22
CA TRP A 130 13.71 2.20 2.51
C TRP A 130 12.47 2.94 2.99
N ILE A 131 11.34 2.23 3.17
CA ILE A 131 10.06 2.88 3.49
C ILE A 131 10.03 3.47 4.89
N VAL A 132 10.79 2.92 5.82
CA VAL A 132 10.78 3.34 7.23
C VAL A 132 11.79 4.43 7.55
N ARG A 133 12.57 4.90 6.57
CA ARG A 133 13.54 5.98 6.82
C ARG A 133 12.81 7.22 7.37
N GLU A 134 13.26 7.68 8.55
CA GLU A 134 12.65 8.82 9.24
C GLU A 134 11.19 8.56 9.64
N ARG A 135 10.82 7.28 9.88
CA ARG A 135 9.49 6.90 10.33
C ARG A 135 9.55 6.30 11.74
N ILE A 136 8.39 6.26 12.39
CA ILE A 136 8.22 5.61 13.70
C ILE A 136 8.25 4.09 13.54
N ALA A 137 7.61 3.58 12.51
CA ALA A 137 7.63 2.15 12.19
C ALA A 137 9.06 1.69 11.89
N THR A 138 9.36 0.46 12.29
CA THR A 138 10.66 -0.16 12.01
C THR A 138 10.57 -1.09 10.81
N ALA A 139 11.73 -1.38 10.20
CA ALA A 139 11.79 -2.35 9.10
C ALA A 139 11.27 -3.73 9.53
N THR A 140 11.55 -4.13 10.77
CA THR A 140 11.05 -5.38 11.34
C THR A 140 9.52 -5.38 11.42
N ASP A 141 8.91 -4.28 11.87
CA ASP A 141 7.46 -4.15 11.93
C ASP A 141 6.82 -4.34 10.55
N VAL A 142 7.36 -3.66 9.53
CA VAL A 142 6.85 -3.75 8.16
C VAL A 142 7.03 -5.14 7.60
N HIS A 143 8.19 -5.74 7.80
CA HIS A 143 8.48 -7.09 7.32
C HIS A 143 7.57 -8.15 7.97
N GLU A 144 7.35 -8.03 9.27
CA GLU A 144 6.44 -8.93 9.99
C GLU A 144 5.01 -8.80 9.46
N ALA A 145 4.52 -7.57 9.29
CA ALA A 145 3.19 -7.33 8.75
C ALA A 145 3.06 -7.86 7.32
N LEU A 146 4.11 -7.73 6.51
CA LEU A 146 4.16 -8.26 5.15
C LEU A 146 4.05 -9.78 5.16
N SER A 147 4.81 -10.46 6.02
CA SER A 147 4.81 -11.90 6.15
C SER A 147 3.43 -12.43 6.59
N ILE A 148 2.81 -11.78 7.58
CA ILE A 148 1.48 -12.16 8.07
C ILE A 148 0.44 -11.94 6.97
N SER A 149 0.52 -10.83 6.25
CA SER A 149 -0.41 -10.52 5.15
C SER A 149 -0.34 -11.59 4.05
N PHE A 150 0.86 -12.01 3.66
CA PHE A 150 1.05 -13.08 2.69
C PHE A 150 0.43 -14.38 3.18
N HIS A 151 0.68 -14.71 4.44
CA HIS A 151 0.11 -15.93 5.04
C HIS A 151 -1.42 -15.90 5.02
N LEU A 152 -2.03 -14.78 5.41
CA LEU A 152 -3.49 -14.63 5.43
C LEU A 152 -4.10 -14.75 4.02
N LEU A 153 -3.35 -14.36 2.99
CA LEU A 153 -3.77 -14.48 1.60
C LEU A 153 -3.46 -15.86 1.00
N GLY A 154 -2.91 -16.78 1.78
CA GLY A 154 -2.52 -18.10 1.30
C GLY A 154 -1.30 -18.08 0.39
N LYS A 155 -0.45 -17.07 0.51
CA LYS A 155 0.75 -16.89 -0.29
C LYS A 155 2.00 -17.07 0.55
N LYS A 156 3.13 -17.29 -0.11
CA LYS A 156 4.42 -17.47 0.55
C LYS A 156 5.34 -16.30 0.20
N LEU A 157 5.88 -15.66 1.24
CA LEU A 157 6.88 -14.63 1.07
C LEU A 157 8.26 -15.31 1.01
N LEU A 158 8.99 -15.07 -0.07
CA LEU A 158 10.31 -15.65 -0.29
C LEU A 158 11.43 -14.71 0.16
#